data_dc0e472da9d22989a56bb9e7adb3d4d8
#
_entry.id   dc0e472da9d22989a56bb9e7adb3d4d8
#
_cell.length_a   1.000
_cell.length_b   1.000
_cell.length_c   1.000
_cell.angle_alpha   90.00
_cell.angle_beta   90.00
_cell.angle_gamma   90.00
#
_symmetry.space_group_name_H-M   'P 1'
#
loop_
_entity.id
_entity.type
_entity.pdbx_description
1 polymer ?
#
loop_
_entity_poly.entity_id
_entity_poly.type
_entity_poly.pdbx_seq_one_letter_code
_entity_poly.pdbx_strand_id
1 'polypeptide(L)'
;TKTFKKVDKIVGPGNAFVNESKRQVFGVAGIDLLPGPSEVMVIADESADPAFIAAALIAQAEHGSGKEKIYLVFTDSSQFEIINSEISMQIQDLSHRDLILEIFQKGFLATHVRNLEEAVSVANFVAPEHLELQVKDENISFLQNNIKTAGALLLGHYSATALGDFIAGPSHVLPTGRSSRFSSGLRIEDFFRRTSIIRYDKESLQKASQSALLFSEMEKL
;
A
#
# COMPACT_ATOMS: atom_id res chain seq x y z
N THR A 1 3.78 -28.50 -11.95
CA THR A 1 4.51 -29.72 -11.52
C THR A 1 3.60 -30.94 -11.60
N LYS A 2 4.17 -32.15 -11.66
CA LYS A 2 3.38 -33.40 -11.58
C LYS A 2 2.76 -33.61 -10.20
N THR A 3 3.25 -32.92 -9.17
CA THR A 3 2.85 -33.07 -7.76
C THR A 3 1.60 -32.28 -7.41
N PHE A 4 1.44 -31.09 -7.97
CA PHE A 4 0.30 -30.22 -7.69
C PHE A 4 -0.57 -30.04 -8.93
N LYS A 5 -1.89 -30.08 -8.73
CA LYS A 5 -2.84 -29.75 -9.79
C LYS A 5 -2.68 -28.28 -10.19
N LYS A 6 -2.95 -27.98 -11.46
CA LYS A 6 -3.01 -26.60 -11.93
C LYS A 6 -4.08 -25.82 -11.15
N VAL A 7 -3.74 -24.61 -10.77
CA VAL A 7 -4.65 -23.65 -10.12
C VAL A 7 -4.93 -22.48 -11.06
N ASP A 8 -6.05 -21.81 -10.88
CA ASP A 8 -6.44 -20.68 -11.70
C ASP A 8 -5.85 -19.36 -11.18
N LYS A 9 -5.60 -19.24 -9.87
CA LYS A 9 -5.02 -18.04 -9.26
C LYS A 9 -4.08 -18.40 -8.10
N ILE A 10 -3.02 -17.60 -7.94
CA ILE A 10 -2.02 -17.69 -6.89
C ILE A 10 -2.08 -16.39 -6.09
N VAL A 11 -2.31 -16.49 -4.79
CA VAL A 11 -2.43 -15.35 -3.87
C VAL A 11 -1.49 -15.51 -2.69
N GLY A 12 -1.15 -14.40 -2.05
CA GLY A 12 -0.35 -14.37 -0.82
C GLY A 12 1.00 -13.66 -0.98
N PRO A 13 1.58 -13.22 0.14
CA PRO A 13 2.89 -12.59 0.17
C PRO A 13 4.02 -13.59 -0.07
N GLY A 14 5.22 -13.09 -0.29
CA GLY A 14 6.41 -13.91 -0.43
C GLY A 14 7.67 -13.08 -0.69
N ASN A 15 8.80 -13.75 -0.62
CA ASN A 15 10.09 -13.14 -0.90
C ASN A 15 10.32 -12.89 -2.40
N ALA A 16 11.49 -12.37 -2.76
CA ALA A 16 11.83 -12.04 -4.15
C ALA A 16 11.70 -13.25 -5.12
N PHE A 17 11.98 -14.48 -4.65
CA PHE A 17 11.82 -15.69 -5.48
C PHE A 17 10.35 -16.03 -5.74
N VAL A 18 9.48 -15.85 -4.74
CA VAL A 18 8.03 -16.02 -4.88
C VAL A 18 7.47 -14.98 -5.84
N ASN A 19 7.88 -13.73 -5.72
CA ASN A 19 7.45 -12.65 -6.60
C ASN A 19 7.88 -12.88 -8.05
N GLU A 20 9.12 -13.31 -8.26
CA GLU A 20 9.61 -13.65 -9.60
C GLU A 20 8.86 -14.86 -10.16
N SER A 21 8.56 -15.86 -9.35
CA SER A 21 7.76 -17.02 -9.77
C SER A 21 6.34 -16.60 -10.16
N LYS A 22 5.69 -15.74 -9.38
CA LYS A 22 4.38 -15.16 -9.75
C LYS A 22 4.44 -14.42 -11.08
N ARG A 23 5.47 -13.60 -11.27
CA ARG A 23 5.66 -12.85 -12.52
C ARG A 23 5.78 -13.78 -13.74
N GLN A 24 6.51 -14.88 -13.61
CA GLN A 24 6.71 -15.84 -14.71
C GLN A 24 5.45 -16.64 -15.06
N VAL A 25 4.59 -16.92 -14.09
CA VAL A 25 3.36 -17.70 -14.34
C VAL A 25 2.15 -16.82 -14.67
N PHE A 26 2.26 -15.52 -14.56
CA PHE A 26 1.17 -14.61 -14.89
C PHE A 26 0.76 -14.76 -16.37
N GLY A 27 -0.54 -14.88 -16.59
CA GLY A 27 -1.12 -15.18 -17.92
C GLY A 27 -1.43 -16.67 -18.12
N VAL A 28 -0.69 -17.58 -17.46
CA VAL A 28 -1.04 -19.00 -17.36
C VAL A 28 -1.91 -19.27 -16.13
N ALA A 29 -1.62 -18.57 -15.04
CA ALA A 29 -2.45 -18.46 -13.85
C ALA A 29 -2.61 -16.97 -13.48
N GLY A 30 -3.72 -16.60 -12.87
CA GLY A 30 -3.88 -15.29 -12.28
C GLY A 30 -2.99 -15.14 -11.05
N ILE A 31 -2.66 -13.90 -10.71
CA ILE A 31 -1.99 -13.55 -9.44
C ILE A 31 -2.76 -12.44 -8.75
N ASP A 32 -2.52 -12.24 -7.46
CA ASP A 32 -3.00 -11.09 -6.71
C ASP A 32 -2.22 -9.82 -7.10
N LEU A 33 -0.99 -9.73 -6.60
CA LEU A 33 -0.06 -8.62 -6.85
C LEU A 33 1.40 -9.10 -6.74
N LEU A 34 2.33 -8.24 -7.10
CA LEU A 34 3.77 -8.45 -6.94
C LEU A 34 4.28 -7.49 -5.85
N PRO A 35 4.21 -7.88 -4.56
CA PRO A 35 4.63 -7.00 -3.48
C PRO A 35 6.15 -6.79 -3.51
N GLY A 36 6.57 -5.55 -3.29
CA GLY A 36 7.95 -5.18 -3.00
C GLY A 36 8.28 -5.29 -1.51
N PRO A 37 9.40 -4.72 -1.08
CA PRO A 37 9.70 -4.51 0.34
C PRO A 37 8.59 -3.71 1.02
N SER A 38 8.31 -4.02 2.28
CA SER A 38 7.30 -3.32 3.05
C SER A 38 7.64 -1.85 3.27
N GLU A 39 6.61 -1.02 3.36
CA GLU A 39 6.74 0.43 3.44
C GLU A 39 5.79 0.99 4.51
N VAL A 40 6.29 1.91 5.33
CA VAL A 40 5.44 2.75 6.19
C VAL A 40 5.72 4.22 5.93
N MET A 41 4.69 5.02 5.94
CA MET A 41 4.77 6.47 6.03
C MET A 41 3.98 6.93 7.25
N VAL A 42 4.55 7.81 8.05
CA VAL A 42 3.85 8.52 9.11
C VAL A 42 3.74 9.99 8.71
N ILE A 43 2.53 10.53 8.72
CA ILE A 43 2.28 11.98 8.66
C ILE A 43 1.96 12.44 10.06
N ALA A 44 2.74 13.41 10.57
CA ALA A 44 2.63 13.92 11.92
C ALA A 44 2.48 15.43 11.95
N ASP A 45 1.61 15.93 12.83
CA ASP A 45 1.56 17.35 13.22
C ASP A 45 2.02 17.53 14.68
N GLU A 46 1.93 18.72 15.23
CA GLU A 46 2.36 19.05 16.58
C GLU A 46 1.61 18.30 17.70
N SER A 47 0.51 17.63 17.39
CA SER A 47 -0.27 16.82 18.35
C SER A 47 0.23 15.39 18.48
N ALA A 48 1.09 14.94 17.56
CA ALA A 48 1.59 13.57 17.55
C ALA A 48 2.54 13.30 18.73
N ASP A 49 2.43 12.12 19.31
CA ASP A 49 3.37 11.64 20.33
C ASP A 49 4.64 11.10 19.66
N PRO A 50 5.81 11.72 19.91
CA PRO A 50 7.07 11.27 19.35
C PRO A 50 7.39 9.80 19.63
N ALA A 51 6.96 9.28 20.78
CA ALA A 51 7.17 7.87 21.13
C ALA A 51 6.35 6.92 20.24
N PHE A 52 5.11 7.31 19.87
CA PHE A 52 4.27 6.54 18.96
C PHE A 52 4.81 6.59 17.52
N ILE A 53 5.26 7.77 17.09
CA ILE A 53 5.92 7.90 15.78
C ILE A 53 7.14 6.97 15.72
N ALA A 54 8.02 7.04 16.73
CA ALA A 54 9.22 6.18 16.79
C ALA A 54 8.85 4.69 16.72
N ALA A 55 7.87 4.27 17.51
CA ALA A 55 7.40 2.88 17.52
C ALA A 55 6.88 2.42 16.14
N ALA A 56 6.11 3.25 15.43
CA ALA A 56 5.58 2.94 14.10
C ALA A 56 6.72 2.77 13.07
N LEU A 57 7.72 3.67 13.08
CA LEU A 57 8.87 3.61 12.19
C LEU A 57 9.76 2.39 12.48
N ILE A 58 9.99 2.08 13.77
CA ILE A 58 10.78 0.94 14.21
C ILE A 58 10.10 -0.38 13.85
N ALA A 59 8.79 -0.51 14.07
CA ALA A 59 8.02 -1.71 13.74
C ALA A 59 8.18 -2.08 12.25
N GLN A 60 8.24 -1.10 11.37
CA GLN A 60 8.52 -1.35 9.95
C GLN A 60 9.97 -1.78 9.72
N ALA A 61 10.94 -1.19 10.42
CA ALA A 61 12.36 -1.54 10.28
C ALA A 61 12.66 -2.97 10.74
N GLU A 62 11.88 -3.50 11.69
CA GLU A 62 12.03 -4.88 12.19
C GLU A 62 11.59 -5.97 11.20
N HIS A 63 10.94 -5.63 10.08
CA HIS A 63 10.37 -6.60 9.13
C HIS A 63 11.42 -7.55 8.52
N GLY A 64 12.68 -7.15 8.48
CA GLY A 64 13.83 -8.03 8.32
C GLY A 64 14.20 -8.40 6.89
N SER A 65 13.66 -7.75 5.85
CA SER A 65 14.09 -7.98 4.47
C SER A 65 15.39 -7.24 4.11
N GLY A 66 15.77 -6.24 4.90
CA GLY A 66 16.92 -5.36 4.63
C GLY A 66 16.67 -4.31 3.55
N LYS A 67 15.41 -4.16 3.10
CA LYS A 67 15.02 -3.26 1.99
C LYS A 67 13.78 -2.43 2.32
N GLU A 68 13.34 -2.45 3.57
CA GLU A 68 12.20 -1.70 4.05
C GLU A 68 12.37 -0.21 3.76
N LYS A 69 11.27 0.48 3.53
CA LYS A 69 11.24 1.92 3.33
C LYS A 69 10.38 2.57 4.41
N ILE A 70 10.95 3.58 5.03
CA ILE A 70 10.38 4.26 6.16
C ILE A 70 10.36 5.75 5.86
N TYR A 71 9.17 6.36 5.93
CA TYR A 71 8.96 7.76 5.62
C TYR A 71 8.35 8.48 6.82
N LEU A 72 8.91 9.60 7.18
CA LEU A 72 8.34 10.53 8.15
C LEU A 72 8.09 11.87 7.45
N VAL A 73 6.83 12.29 7.44
CA VAL A 73 6.41 13.60 6.94
C VAL A 73 5.83 14.38 8.11
N PHE A 74 6.36 15.54 8.43
CA PHE A 74 5.97 16.29 9.62
C PHE A 74 5.86 17.79 9.36
N THR A 75 4.92 18.45 10.05
CA THR A 75 4.66 19.88 9.90
C THR A 75 5.35 20.72 10.98
N ASP A 76 5.73 20.12 12.11
CA ASP A 76 6.43 20.79 13.20
C ASP A 76 7.90 20.36 13.27
N SER A 77 8.78 21.25 12.81
CA SER A 77 10.22 20.98 12.78
C SER A 77 10.84 20.78 14.18
N SER A 78 10.21 21.25 15.25
CA SER A 78 10.71 21.09 16.61
C SER A 78 10.65 19.65 17.12
N GLN A 79 9.78 18.82 16.53
CA GLN A 79 9.61 17.42 16.91
C GLN A 79 10.70 16.49 16.39
N PHE A 80 11.43 16.85 15.33
CA PHE A 80 12.34 15.95 14.67
C PHE A 80 13.42 15.38 15.59
N GLU A 81 14.08 16.25 16.37
CA GLU A 81 15.12 15.82 17.31
C GLU A 81 14.57 14.95 18.45
N ILE A 82 13.32 15.23 18.86
CA ILE A 82 12.64 14.45 19.90
C ILE A 82 12.33 13.05 19.36
N ILE A 83 11.80 12.96 18.14
CA ILE A 83 11.52 11.67 17.46
C ILE A 83 12.81 10.87 17.29
N ASN A 84 13.92 11.50 16.88
CA ASN A 84 15.22 10.85 16.75
C ASN A 84 15.74 10.30 18.07
N SER A 85 15.53 11.05 19.17
CA SER A 85 15.89 10.60 20.51
C SER A 85 15.04 9.39 20.94
N GLU A 86 13.74 9.42 20.66
CA GLU A 86 12.83 8.31 20.92
C GLU A 86 13.20 7.06 20.14
N ILE A 87 13.50 7.20 18.83
CA ILE A 87 13.99 6.09 18.00
C ILE A 87 15.26 5.50 18.63
N SER A 88 16.22 6.34 18.98
CA SER A 88 17.48 5.91 19.56
C SER A 88 17.31 5.17 20.88
N MET A 89 16.37 5.62 21.71
CA MET A 89 16.06 5.02 23.00
C MET A 89 15.35 3.67 22.82
N GLN A 90 14.31 3.63 22.01
CA GLN A 90 13.49 2.42 21.82
C GLN A 90 14.23 1.28 21.14
N ILE A 91 15.21 1.57 20.28
CA ILE A 91 16.02 0.54 19.60
C ILE A 91 16.98 -0.19 20.56
N GLN A 92 17.34 0.39 21.70
CA GLN A 92 18.42 -0.12 22.55
C GLN A 92 18.19 -1.57 23.03
N ASP A 93 16.95 -1.90 23.37
CA ASP A 93 16.58 -3.18 23.96
C ASP A 93 16.01 -4.18 22.94
N LEU A 94 16.00 -3.83 21.63
CA LEU A 94 15.45 -4.69 20.59
C LEU A 94 16.45 -5.72 20.09
N SER A 95 16.00 -6.96 19.91
CA SER A 95 16.82 -8.10 19.49
C SER A 95 17.43 -7.94 18.09
N HIS A 96 16.80 -7.16 17.21
CA HIS A 96 17.24 -6.92 15.83
C HIS A 96 17.85 -5.52 15.63
N ARG A 97 18.44 -4.96 16.68
CA ARG A 97 18.98 -3.60 16.70
C ARG A 97 19.84 -3.24 15.50
N ASP A 98 20.80 -4.10 15.17
CA ASP A 98 21.77 -3.80 14.09
C ASP A 98 21.08 -3.72 12.71
N LEU A 99 20.10 -4.60 12.47
CA LEU A 99 19.30 -4.57 11.25
C LEU A 99 18.44 -3.30 11.18
N ILE A 100 17.78 -2.94 12.28
CA ILE A 100 16.97 -1.72 12.38
C ILE A 100 17.83 -0.50 12.08
N LEU A 101 19.01 -0.40 12.67
CA LEU A 101 19.96 0.70 12.42
C LEU A 101 20.38 0.76 10.94
N GLU A 102 20.63 -0.39 10.32
CA GLU A 102 20.95 -0.46 8.90
C GLU A 102 19.80 0.09 8.02
N ILE A 103 18.55 -0.27 8.35
CA ILE A 103 17.37 0.22 7.64
C ILE A 103 17.20 1.73 7.84
N PHE A 104 17.37 2.24 9.06
CA PHE A 104 17.34 3.70 9.29
C PHE A 104 18.43 4.46 8.53
N GLN A 105 19.59 3.84 8.31
CA GLN A 105 20.65 4.47 7.50
C GLN A 105 20.36 4.47 6.00
N LYS A 106 19.67 3.46 5.47
CA LYS A 106 19.51 3.24 4.02
C LYS A 106 18.10 3.49 3.49
N GLY A 107 17.10 3.26 4.29
CA GLY A 107 15.69 3.23 3.90
C GLY A 107 14.81 4.29 4.57
N PHE A 108 15.35 5.09 5.48
CA PHE A 108 14.60 6.15 6.18
C PHE A 108 14.74 7.49 5.47
N LEU A 109 13.61 8.17 5.28
CA LEU A 109 13.54 9.52 4.76
C LEU A 109 12.58 10.35 5.62
N ALA A 110 13.08 11.41 6.23
CA ALA A 110 12.31 12.40 6.96
C ALA A 110 12.18 13.69 6.14
N THR A 111 10.97 14.23 6.06
CA THR A 111 10.68 15.44 5.28
C THR A 111 9.82 16.39 6.11
N HIS A 112 10.34 17.60 6.37
CA HIS A 112 9.54 18.69 6.91
C HIS A 112 8.74 19.33 5.78
N VAL A 113 7.45 19.55 6.02
CA VAL A 113 6.51 20.19 5.10
C VAL A 113 5.87 21.40 5.78
N ARG A 114 5.46 22.38 5.00
CA ARG A 114 4.88 23.65 5.53
C ARG A 114 3.45 23.49 6.03
N ASN A 115 2.71 22.54 5.48
CA ASN A 115 1.29 22.34 5.74
C ASN A 115 0.83 20.94 5.33
N LEU A 116 -0.41 20.60 5.61
CA LEU A 116 -0.99 19.30 5.31
C LEU A 116 -1.23 19.08 3.79
N GLU A 117 -1.39 20.11 2.99
CA GLU A 117 -1.52 20.03 1.53
C GLU A 117 -0.21 19.51 0.91
N GLU A 118 0.92 19.97 1.41
CA GLU A 118 2.22 19.43 1.02
C GLU A 118 2.39 17.98 1.50
N ALA A 119 1.96 17.67 2.72
CA ALA A 119 1.97 16.28 3.22
C ALA A 119 1.15 15.35 2.31
N VAL A 120 -0.06 15.77 1.89
CA VAL A 120 -0.88 15.04 0.91
C VAL A 120 -0.14 14.85 -0.40
N SER A 121 0.54 15.88 -0.88
CA SER A 121 1.29 15.81 -2.14
C SER A 121 2.43 14.79 -2.07
N VAL A 122 3.17 14.78 -0.95
CA VAL A 122 4.23 13.80 -0.69
C VAL A 122 3.64 12.39 -0.58
N ALA A 123 2.57 12.20 0.18
CA ALA A 123 1.91 10.91 0.35
C ALA A 123 1.43 10.33 -0.99
N ASN A 124 0.73 11.14 -1.80
CA ASN A 124 0.26 10.72 -3.12
C ASN A 124 1.40 10.46 -4.10
N PHE A 125 2.53 11.14 -3.97
CA PHE A 125 3.72 10.89 -4.79
C PHE A 125 4.41 9.58 -4.39
N VAL A 126 4.63 9.36 -3.09
CA VAL A 126 5.28 8.14 -2.57
C VAL A 126 4.35 6.94 -2.74
N ALA A 127 3.05 7.12 -2.52
CA ALA A 127 2.03 6.07 -2.60
C ALA A 127 2.39 4.85 -1.74
N PRO A 128 2.57 5.02 -0.42
CA PRO A 128 3.11 4.00 0.47
C PRO A 128 2.15 2.83 0.67
N GLU A 129 2.68 1.72 1.14
CA GLU A 129 1.89 0.55 1.56
C GLU A 129 1.01 0.90 2.76
N HIS A 130 1.62 1.30 3.87
CA HIS A 130 0.93 1.76 5.08
C HIS A 130 1.14 3.25 5.26
N LEU A 131 0.08 3.96 5.61
CA LEU A 131 0.12 5.38 5.92
C LEU A 131 -0.61 5.67 7.23
N GLU A 132 0.16 5.98 8.27
CA GLU A 132 -0.35 6.41 9.56
C GLU A 132 -0.53 7.93 9.59
N LEU A 133 -1.72 8.38 9.99
CA LEU A 133 -2.06 9.79 10.16
C LEU A 133 -2.06 10.13 11.66
N GLN A 134 -0.92 10.54 12.18
CA GLN A 134 -0.76 10.95 13.56
C GLN A 134 -0.91 12.48 13.66
N VAL A 135 -2.13 12.94 13.48
CA VAL A 135 -2.51 14.35 13.41
C VAL A 135 -3.76 14.61 14.24
N LYS A 136 -4.06 15.88 14.52
CA LYS A 136 -5.31 16.28 15.18
C LYS A 136 -6.53 15.70 14.48
N ASP A 137 -7.53 15.30 15.25
CA ASP A 137 -8.77 14.69 14.75
C ASP A 137 -9.47 15.56 13.70
N GLU A 138 -9.44 16.89 13.86
CA GLU A 138 -10.02 17.83 12.91
C GLU A 138 -9.39 17.77 11.51
N ASN A 139 -8.14 17.32 11.40
CA ASN A 139 -7.37 17.22 10.17
C ASN A 139 -7.55 15.87 9.45
N ILE A 140 -8.03 14.84 10.14
CA ILE A 140 -8.15 13.48 9.59
C ILE A 140 -9.04 13.46 8.37
N SER A 141 -10.22 14.10 8.42
CA SER A 141 -11.16 14.12 7.28
C SER A 141 -10.55 14.77 6.04
N PHE A 142 -9.78 15.83 6.21
CA PHE A 142 -9.08 16.48 5.11
C PHE A 142 -8.06 15.52 4.46
N LEU A 143 -7.20 14.90 5.25
CA LEU A 143 -6.19 13.97 4.77
C LEU A 143 -6.82 12.75 4.11
N GLN A 144 -7.79 12.12 4.75
CA GLN A 144 -8.52 10.95 4.21
C GLN A 144 -9.16 11.25 2.86
N ASN A 145 -9.73 12.44 2.67
CA ASN A 145 -10.39 12.82 1.43
C ASN A 145 -9.42 13.20 0.30
N ASN A 146 -8.18 13.57 0.60
CA ASN A 146 -7.21 14.05 -0.38
C ASN A 146 -6.08 13.06 -0.66
N ILE A 147 -5.79 12.13 0.23
CA ILE A 147 -4.85 11.03 -0.03
C ILE A 147 -5.56 9.96 -0.87
N LYS A 148 -5.04 9.67 -2.06
CA LYS A 148 -5.66 8.79 -3.06
C LYS A 148 -4.89 7.51 -3.32
N THR A 149 -3.65 7.42 -2.88
CA THR A 149 -2.71 6.42 -3.34
C THR A 149 -1.94 5.76 -2.19
N ALA A 150 -2.61 5.39 -1.10
CA ALA A 150 -2.04 4.55 -0.05
C ALA A 150 -2.63 3.14 -0.11
N GLY A 151 -1.85 2.14 0.25
CA GLY A 151 -2.34 0.76 0.36
C GLY A 151 -3.33 0.61 1.52
N ALA A 152 -2.99 1.16 2.69
CA ALA A 152 -3.87 1.30 3.85
C ALA A 152 -3.71 2.69 4.49
N LEU A 153 -4.80 3.27 4.97
CA LEU A 153 -4.83 4.48 5.80
C LEU A 153 -5.18 4.11 7.23
N LEU A 154 -4.33 4.49 8.16
CA LEU A 154 -4.52 4.29 9.59
C LEU A 154 -4.75 5.66 10.23
N LEU A 155 -5.92 5.86 10.81
CA LEU A 155 -6.43 7.18 11.16
C LEU A 155 -6.32 7.45 12.66
N GLY A 156 -5.56 8.49 13.02
CA GLY A 156 -5.40 8.96 14.39
C GLY A 156 -4.30 8.23 15.18
N HIS A 157 -3.98 8.79 16.32
CA HIS A 157 -2.82 8.42 17.15
C HIS A 157 -2.80 6.96 17.65
N TYR A 158 -3.97 6.30 17.70
CA TYR A 158 -4.11 4.94 18.24
C TYR A 158 -4.29 3.86 17.18
N SER A 159 -4.15 4.19 15.91
CA SER A 159 -4.35 3.26 14.80
C SER A 159 -3.01 2.81 14.24
N ALA A 160 -2.28 2.03 15.03
CA ALA A 160 -0.99 1.51 14.61
C ALA A 160 -1.11 0.46 13.47
N THR A 161 -0.12 0.40 12.59
CA THR A 161 -0.03 -0.58 11.48
C THR A 161 -0.25 -2.01 11.95
N ALA A 162 0.33 -2.41 13.09
CA ALA A 162 0.17 -3.74 13.66
C ALA A 162 -1.31 -4.12 13.96
N LEU A 163 -2.16 -3.14 14.31
CA LEU A 163 -3.59 -3.41 14.48
C LEU A 163 -4.27 -3.70 13.14
N GLY A 164 -3.88 -2.98 12.09
CA GLY A 164 -4.36 -3.23 10.74
C GLY A 164 -4.02 -4.63 10.25
N ASP A 165 -2.79 -5.05 10.46
CA ASP A 165 -2.27 -6.32 9.98
C ASP A 165 -2.81 -7.55 10.73
N PHE A 166 -3.05 -7.42 12.04
CA PHE A 166 -3.36 -8.59 12.87
C PHE A 166 -4.81 -8.69 13.33
N ILE A 167 -5.53 -7.58 13.52
CA ILE A 167 -6.81 -7.59 14.25
C ILE A 167 -7.95 -6.90 13.50
N ALA A 168 -7.68 -5.83 12.76
CA ALA A 168 -8.73 -4.97 12.20
C ALA A 168 -9.53 -5.63 11.04
N GLY A 169 -9.03 -6.72 10.47
CA GLY A 169 -9.74 -7.53 9.48
C GLY A 169 -9.37 -7.33 8.01
N PRO A 170 -8.84 -6.18 7.54
CA PRO A 170 -8.34 -6.09 6.18
C PRO A 170 -7.20 -7.08 5.91
N SER A 171 -6.97 -7.42 4.64
CA SER A 171 -5.78 -8.19 4.29
C SER A 171 -4.51 -7.35 4.46
N HIS A 172 -3.48 -7.93 5.06
CA HIS A 172 -2.14 -7.33 5.13
C HIS A 172 -1.35 -7.46 3.81
N VAL A 173 -1.89 -8.13 2.80
CA VAL A 173 -1.29 -8.18 1.45
C VAL A 173 -1.68 -6.91 0.70
N LEU A 174 -0.83 -5.92 0.77
CA LEU A 174 -1.06 -4.57 0.29
C LEU A 174 -0.12 -4.23 -0.89
N PRO A 175 -0.51 -3.26 -1.72
CA PRO A 175 0.34 -2.79 -2.81
C PRO A 175 1.54 -1.99 -2.27
N THR A 176 2.74 -2.31 -2.72
CA THR A 176 4.01 -1.65 -2.39
C THR A 176 4.66 -1.05 -3.63
N GLY A 177 5.75 -0.31 -3.48
CA GLY A 177 6.51 0.21 -4.62
C GLY A 177 5.69 1.13 -5.51
N ARG A 178 4.83 1.95 -4.93
CA ARG A 178 3.92 2.87 -5.61
C ARG A 178 2.80 2.19 -6.40
N SER A 179 2.57 0.90 -6.23
CA SER A 179 1.48 0.21 -6.95
C SER A 179 0.09 0.53 -6.41
N SER A 180 -0.03 1.12 -5.21
CA SER A 180 -1.30 1.64 -4.66
C SER A 180 -1.97 2.73 -5.53
N ARG A 181 -1.25 3.27 -6.54
CA ARG A 181 -1.82 4.17 -7.57
C ARG A 181 -2.81 3.47 -8.51
N PHE A 182 -2.75 2.15 -8.64
CA PHE A 182 -3.56 1.36 -9.57
C PHE A 182 -3.97 -0.02 -9.05
N SER A 183 -3.47 -0.43 -7.88
CA SER A 183 -3.81 -1.69 -7.21
C SER A 183 -4.36 -1.42 -5.81
N SER A 184 -5.16 -2.33 -5.32
CA SER A 184 -5.65 -2.39 -3.94
C SER A 184 -5.06 -3.60 -3.21
N GLY A 185 -5.17 -3.62 -1.90
CA GLY A 185 -4.95 -4.84 -1.12
C GLY A 185 -5.90 -5.97 -1.54
N LEU A 186 -5.55 -7.19 -1.16
CA LEU A 186 -6.36 -8.37 -1.48
C LEU A 186 -7.76 -8.24 -0.88
N ARG A 187 -8.78 -8.48 -1.70
CA ARG A 187 -10.20 -8.35 -1.36
C ARG A 187 -11.00 -9.52 -1.90
N ILE A 188 -12.26 -9.63 -1.47
CA ILE A 188 -13.11 -10.77 -1.83
C ILE A 188 -13.36 -10.86 -3.34
N GLU A 189 -13.44 -9.72 -4.04
CA GLU A 189 -13.63 -9.67 -5.49
C GLU A 189 -12.49 -10.33 -6.26
N ASP A 190 -11.30 -10.44 -5.68
CA ASP A 190 -10.16 -11.11 -6.28
C ASP A 190 -10.37 -12.62 -6.44
N PHE A 191 -11.35 -13.19 -5.75
CA PHE A 191 -11.75 -14.60 -5.85
C PHE A 191 -12.94 -14.82 -6.78
N PHE A 192 -13.45 -13.77 -7.41
CA PHE A 192 -14.55 -13.84 -8.35
C PHE A 192 -14.13 -13.47 -9.76
N ARG A 193 -14.87 -13.97 -10.72
CA ARG A 193 -14.71 -13.65 -12.13
C ARG A 193 -15.99 -13.08 -12.69
N ARG A 194 -15.89 -11.94 -13.36
CA ARG A 194 -17.03 -11.35 -14.09
C ARG A 194 -17.16 -11.99 -15.46
N THR A 195 -18.38 -12.32 -15.85
CA THR A 195 -18.75 -12.75 -17.21
C THR A 195 -19.87 -11.86 -17.72
N SER A 196 -19.71 -11.29 -18.90
CA SER A 196 -20.80 -10.56 -19.56
C SER A 196 -21.73 -11.55 -20.24
N ILE A 197 -23.03 -11.39 -20.03
CA ILE A 197 -24.07 -12.18 -20.71
C ILE A 197 -24.81 -11.20 -21.62
N ILE A 198 -24.76 -11.49 -22.92
CA ILE A 198 -25.36 -10.64 -23.95
C ILE A 198 -26.44 -11.45 -24.64
N ARG A 199 -27.67 -10.90 -24.69
CA ARG A 199 -28.80 -11.52 -25.39
C ARG A 199 -29.55 -10.44 -26.17
N TYR A 200 -29.70 -10.65 -27.46
CA TYR A 200 -30.52 -9.85 -28.34
C TYR A 200 -31.73 -10.65 -28.81
N ASP A 201 -32.89 -10.02 -28.91
CA ASP A 201 -34.00 -10.52 -29.71
C ASP A 201 -33.91 -9.97 -31.14
N LYS A 202 -34.81 -10.42 -32.03
CA LYS A 202 -34.81 -10.05 -33.44
C LYS A 202 -34.91 -8.53 -33.67
N GLU A 203 -35.79 -7.88 -32.90
CA GLU A 203 -36.03 -6.44 -33.03
C GLU A 203 -34.81 -5.64 -32.55
N SER A 204 -34.25 -5.99 -31.41
CA SER A 204 -33.05 -5.36 -30.87
C SER A 204 -31.85 -5.54 -31.79
N LEU A 205 -31.69 -6.75 -32.39
CA LEU A 205 -30.66 -7.01 -33.38
C LEU A 205 -30.81 -6.11 -34.60
N GLN A 206 -32.04 -5.99 -35.13
CA GLN A 206 -32.30 -5.14 -36.29
C GLN A 206 -31.95 -3.68 -36.02
N LYS A 207 -32.28 -3.16 -34.83
CA LYS A 207 -31.93 -1.80 -34.42
C LYS A 207 -30.41 -1.59 -34.29
N ALA A 208 -29.68 -2.59 -33.79
CA ALA A 208 -28.24 -2.49 -33.57
C ALA A 208 -27.42 -2.82 -34.85
N SER A 209 -28.00 -3.51 -35.82
CA SER A 209 -27.26 -4.06 -36.97
C SER A 209 -26.55 -3.00 -37.80
N GLN A 210 -27.15 -1.85 -38.04
CA GLN A 210 -26.55 -0.78 -38.82
C GLN A 210 -25.24 -0.27 -38.19
N SER A 211 -25.24 -0.06 -36.86
CA SER A 211 -24.05 0.35 -36.13
C SER A 211 -22.99 -0.73 -36.14
N ALA A 212 -23.38 -2.00 -35.95
CA ALA A 212 -22.45 -3.12 -35.96
C ALA A 212 -21.78 -3.30 -37.33
N LEU A 213 -22.54 -3.17 -38.43
CA LEU A 213 -22.03 -3.22 -39.79
C LEU A 213 -21.05 -2.08 -40.07
N LEU A 214 -21.40 -0.86 -39.67
CA LEU A 214 -20.52 0.30 -39.83
C LEU A 214 -19.17 0.09 -39.10
N PHE A 215 -19.19 -0.41 -37.85
CA PHE A 215 -17.98 -0.71 -37.12
C PHE A 215 -17.15 -1.83 -37.79
N SER A 216 -17.81 -2.90 -38.28
CA SER A 216 -17.11 -3.96 -39.01
C SER A 216 -16.41 -3.42 -40.27
N GLU A 217 -17.09 -2.55 -41.05
CA GLU A 217 -16.48 -1.89 -42.21
C GLU A 217 -15.27 -1.04 -41.86
N MET A 218 -15.36 -0.27 -40.76
CA MET A 218 -14.25 0.56 -40.26
C MET A 218 -13.05 -0.32 -39.84
N GLU A 219 -13.31 -1.47 -39.25
CA GLU A 219 -12.28 -2.47 -38.84
C GLU A 219 -11.81 -3.35 -40.01
N LYS A 220 -12.40 -3.20 -41.19
CA LYS A 220 -12.10 -4.04 -42.41
C LYS A 220 -12.37 -5.50 -42.20
N LEU A 221 -13.42 -5.85 -41.46
CA LEU A 221 -13.91 -7.22 -41.21
C LEU A 221 -15.01 -7.61 -42.23
#